data_b0e07a5d22badbf6df896ffad76f0c54
#
_entry.id   b0e07a5d22badbf6df896ffad76f0c54
#
_cell.length_a   1.000
_cell.length_b   1.000
_cell.length_c   1.000
_cell.angle_alpha   90.00
_cell.angle_beta   90.00
_cell.angle_gamma   90.00
#
_symmetry.space_group_name_H-M   'P 1'
#
loop_
_entity.id
_entity.type
_entity.pdbx_description
1 polymer ?
#
loop_
_entity_poly.entity_id
_entity_poly.type
_entity_poly.pdbx_seq_one_letter_code
_entity_poly.pdbx_strand_id
1 'polypeptide(L)'
;MFVEGGGNHPETLRKCRIGFRKLFERAVREENPKLKVEACGSRNEAYKDFCRFLRQDDTGTFAILLVDSEAPVAQGATAWQHLLTRETIWTRPEGADNEQAHLMVQCMEAWFLADTPNLCDFFEKKSKKRVNRKALRCNPQIEDVAKEDVMDCLERATKNVGGYHKTRNAFAILAAIDPAAIRQRSPHADALFEVLIAKLAR
;
A
#
# COMPACT_ATOMS: atom_id res chain seq x y z
N MET A 1 11.96 3.42 -2.80
CA MET A 1 10.76 2.57 -3.02
C MET A 1 9.89 3.23 -4.06
N PHE A 2 9.46 2.49 -5.06
CA PHE A 2 8.58 2.90 -6.16
C PHE A 2 7.18 2.35 -5.88
N VAL A 3 6.20 3.23 -5.69
CA VAL A 3 4.84 2.82 -5.30
C VAL A 3 3.81 3.20 -6.35
N GLU A 4 2.89 2.27 -6.61
CA GLU A 4 1.68 2.56 -7.36
C GLU A 4 0.76 3.48 -6.54
N GLY A 5 0.22 4.52 -7.14
CA GLY A 5 -0.75 5.40 -6.54
C GLY A 5 -0.49 6.88 -6.81
N GLY A 6 -1.48 7.71 -6.48
CA GLY A 6 -1.42 9.16 -6.64
C GLY A 6 -1.88 9.67 -8.00
N GLY A 7 -2.14 8.79 -8.97
CA GLY A 7 -2.52 9.20 -10.34
C GLY A 7 -1.48 10.11 -10.96
N ASN A 8 -1.90 11.02 -11.87
CA ASN A 8 -0.96 11.86 -12.62
C ASN A 8 -0.89 13.31 -12.11
N HIS A 9 -1.68 13.67 -11.10
CA HIS A 9 -1.68 15.05 -10.61
C HIS A 9 -0.60 15.26 -9.54
N PRO A 10 0.24 16.32 -9.64
CA PRO A 10 1.36 16.55 -8.73
C PRO A 10 0.99 16.55 -7.24
N GLU A 11 -0.16 17.14 -6.90
CA GLU A 11 -0.63 17.21 -5.51
C GLU A 11 -1.03 15.83 -4.95
N THR A 12 -1.66 14.98 -5.76
CA THR A 12 -2.02 13.61 -5.33
C THR A 12 -0.79 12.72 -5.23
N LEU A 13 0.18 12.87 -6.14
CA LEU A 13 1.50 12.21 -6.02
C LEU A 13 2.22 12.62 -4.74
N ARG A 14 2.22 13.93 -4.42
CA ARG A 14 2.79 14.42 -3.15
C ARG A 14 2.11 13.82 -1.94
N LYS A 15 0.78 13.76 -1.92
CA LYS A 15 0.01 13.12 -0.83
C LYS A 15 0.32 11.62 -0.71
N CYS A 16 0.45 10.93 -1.83
CA CYS A 16 0.82 9.52 -1.90
C CYS A 16 2.18 9.28 -1.22
N ARG A 17 3.22 10.02 -1.63
CA ARG A 17 4.55 9.95 -1.00
C ARG A 17 4.50 10.18 0.50
N ILE A 18 3.78 11.20 0.95
CA ILE A 18 3.65 11.52 2.38
C ILE A 18 2.92 10.40 3.12
N GLY A 19 1.83 9.88 2.56
CA GLY A 19 1.03 8.81 3.17
C GLY A 19 1.84 7.55 3.42
N PHE A 20 2.49 7.04 2.38
CA PHE A 20 3.34 5.86 2.48
C PHE A 20 4.56 6.09 3.39
N ARG A 21 5.24 7.23 3.24
CA ARG A 21 6.38 7.55 4.08
C ARG A 21 6.02 7.52 5.57
N LYS A 22 4.93 8.17 5.96
CA LYS A 22 4.47 8.19 7.35
C LYS A 22 4.09 6.79 7.87
N LEU A 23 3.44 5.97 7.04
CA LEU A 23 3.13 4.59 7.41
C LEU A 23 4.41 3.79 7.68
N PHE A 24 5.38 3.87 6.78
CA PHE A 24 6.62 3.11 6.89
C PHE A 24 7.54 3.62 8.01
N GLU A 25 7.64 4.93 8.23
CA GLU A 25 8.38 5.50 9.37
C GLU A 25 7.80 5.00 10.70
N ARG A 26 6.48 4.90 10.80
CA ARG A 26 5.85 4.31 12.00
C ARG A 26 6.11 2.82 12.14
N ALA A 27 6.21 2.08 11.03
CA ALA A 27 6.54 0.66 11.05
C ALA A 27 7.97 0.41 11.55
N VAL A 28 8.92 1.26 11.15
CA VAL A 28 10.32 1.18 11.62
C VAL A 28 10.56 1.94 12.93
N ARG A 29 9.51 2.61 13.47
CA ARG A 29 9.52 3.37 14.73
C ARG A 29 10.50 4.54 14.78
N GLU A 30 10.86 5.08 13.63
CA GLU A 30 11.77 6.23 13.51
C GLU A 30 11.57 6.98 12.20
N GLU A 31 11.88 8.28 12.18
CA GLU A 31 12.09 9.01 10.95
C GLU A 31 13.43 8.56 10.34
N ASN A 32 13.38 8.00 9.13
CA ASN A 32 14.56 7.47 8.49
C ASN A 32 14.87 8.24 7.20
N PRO A 33 15.97 9.02 7.14
CA PRO A 33 16.35 9.79 5.96
C PRO A 33 16.72 8.92 4.76
N LYS A 34 17.06 7.64 4.97
CA LYS A 34 17.35 6.69 3.90
C LYS A 34 16.06 6.22 3.20
N LEU A 35 14.90 6.31 3.86
CA LEU A 35 13.62 5.93 3.27
C LEU A 35 13.16 6.99 2.26
N LYS A 36 13.25 6.66 0.98
CA LYS A 36 12.72 7.47 -0.12
C LYS A 36 11.54 6.76 -0.74
N VAL A 37 10.39 7.46 -0.82
CA VAL A 37 9.16 6.96 -1.46
C VAL A 37 8.91 7.78 -2.72
N GLU A 38 8.84 7.11 -3.86
CA GLU A 38 8.47 7.69 -5.15
C GLU A 38 7.07 7.20 -5.54
N ALA A 39 6.12 8.13 -5.63
CA ALA A 39 4.77 7.85 -6.10
C ALA A 39 4.74 7.96 -7.61
N CYS A 40 4.49 6.85 -8.29
CA CYS A 40 4.65 6.74 -9.74
C CYS A 40 3.32 6.83 -10.51
N GLY A 41 2.19 7.00 -9.82
CA GLY A 41 0.87 7.06 -10.44
C GLY A 41 0.35 5.67 -10.78
N SER A 42 0.63 5.17 -11.97
CA SER A 42 0.18 3.85 -12.40
C SER A 42 1.19 2.75 -12.04
N ARG A 43 0.70 1.51 -12.03
CA ARG A 43 1.52 0.31 -11.87
C ARG A 43 2.63 0.22 -12.90
N ASN A 44 2.32 0.50 -14.15
CA ASN A 44 3.30 0.46 -15.24
C ASN A 44 4.40 1.51 -15.08
N GLU A 45 4.07 2.71 -14.62
CA GLU A 45 5.09 3.72 -14.34
C GLU A 45 5.96 3.33 -13.13
N ALA A 46 5.36 2.76 -12.08
CA ALA A 46 6.12 2.24 -10.93
C ALA A 46 7.13 1.16 -11.36
N TYR A 47 6.69 0.22 -12.19
CA TYR A 47 7.58 -0.82 -12.74
C TYR A 47 8.69 -0.24 -13.65
N LYS A 48 8.36 0.69 -14.55
CA LYS A 48 9.34 1.32 -15.43
C LYS A 48 10.40 2.11 -14.64
N ASP A 49 9.96 2.88 -13.64
CA ASP A 49 10.86 3.67 -12.81
C ASP A 49 11.75 2.78 -11.94
N PHE A 50 11.20 1.69 -11.39
CA PHE A 50 11.96 0.68 -10.68
C PHE A 50 13.03 0.03 -11.58
N CYS A 51 12.66 -0.41 -12.78
CA CYS A 51 13.61 -0.99 -13.75
C CYS A 51 14.67 0.00 -14.21
N ARG A 52 14.30 1.28 -14.39
CA ARG A 52 15.25 2.34 -14.74
C ARG A 52 16.25 2.54 -13.61
N PHE A 53 15.77 2.59 -12.37
CA PHE A 53 16.62 2.75 -11.20
C PHE A 53 17.63 1.61 -11.10
N LEU A 54 17.21 0.35 -11.20
CA LEU A 54 18.11 -0.80 -11.11
C LEU A 54 19.23 -0.78 -12.17
N ARG A 55 18.94 -0.27 -13.37
CA ARG A 55 19.94 -0.16 -14.44
C ARG A 55 20.94 0.98 -14.26
N GLN A 56 20.58 2.00 -13.49
CA GLN A 56 21.36 3.23 -13.33
C GLN A 56 22.04 3.35 -11.98
N ASP A 57 21.55 2.59 -10.98
CA ASP A 57 22.08 2.67 -9.63
C ASP A 57 23.38 1.86 -9.50
N ASP A 58 24.47 2.57 -9.32
CA ASP A 58 25.80 2.06 -8.97
C ASP A 58 26.12 2.19 -7.47
N THR A 59 25.21 2.76 -6.69
CA THR A 59 25.40 3.05 -5.26
C THR A 59 25.06 1.89 -4.35
N GLY A 60 24.47 0.82 -4.87
CA GLY A 60 23.99 -0.32 -4.08
C GLY A 60 22.76 -0.01 -3.23
N THR A 61 22.00 1.03 -3.59
CA THR A 61 20.76 1.37 -2.90
C THR A 61 19.69 0.29 -3.12
N PHE A 62 19.10 -0.21 -2.03
CA PHE A 62 18.07 -1.23 -2.13
C PHE A 62 16.73 -0.65 -2.62
N ALA A 63 16.32 -1.04 -3.81
CA ALA A 63 15.06 -0.59 -4.42
C ALA A 63 13.92 -1.58 -4.14
N ILE A 64 12.72 -1.07 -3.91
CA ILE A 64 11.49 -1.87 -3.75
C ILE A 64 10.44 -1.36 -4.72
N LEU A 65 9.78 -2.30 -5.42
CA LEU A 65 8.55 -2.10 -6.18
C LEU A 65 7.36 -2.51 -5.32
N LEU A 66 6.39 -1.61 -5.11
CA LEU A 66 5.17 -1.87 -4.36
C LEU A 66 3.95 -1.49 -5.19
N VAL A 67 3.13 -2.47 -5.54
CA VAL A 67 1.94 -2.30 -6.39
C VAL A 67 0.74 -3.09 -5.89
N ASP A 68 -0.47 -2.70 -6.31
CA ASP A 68 -1.68 -3.48 -6.05
C ASP A 68 -1.59 -4.84 -6.78
N SER A 69 -2.01 -5.93 -6.14
CA SER A 69 -2.06 -7.24 -6.81
C SER A 69 -3.24 -7.37 -7.77
N GLU A 70 -4.28 -6.55 -7.60
CA GLU A 70 -5.52 -6.51 -8.39
C GLU A 70 -6.35 -7.81 -8.35
N ALA A 71 -5.85 -8.85 -7.70
CA ALA A 71 -6.52 -10.13 -7.54
C ALA A 71 -5.88 -10.91 -6.36
N PRO A 72 -6.52 -11.98 -5.88
CA PRO A 72 -5.92 -12.88 -4.90
C PRO A 72 -4.58 -13.42 -5.38
N VAL A 73 -3.63 -13.53 -4.48
CA VAL A 73 -2.32 -14.13 -4.76
C VAL A 73 -2.38 -15.62 -4.45
N ALA A 74 -1.93 -16.46 -5.37
CA ALA A 74 -1.91 -17.92 -5.16
C ALA A 74 -1.01 -18.26 -3.97
N GLN A 75 -1.42 -19.24 -3.16
CA GLN A 75 -0.65 -19.68 -2.01
C GLN A 75 0.77 -20.07 -2.39
N GLY A 76 1.75 -19.51 -1.71
CA GLY A 76 3.18 -19.77 -1.97
C GLY A 76 3.76 -19.07 -3.20
N ALA A 77 2.96 -18.32 -3.95
CA ALA A 77 3.48 -17.53 -5.07
C ALA A 77 4.25 -16.30 -4.56
N THR A 78 5.40 -16.03 -5.17
CA THR A 78 6.13 -14.79 -4.94
C THR A 78 5.42 -13.61 -5.63
N ALA A 79 5.73 -12.38 -5.22
CA ALA A 79 5.20 -11.19 -5.89
C ALA A 79 5.54 -11.19 -7.40
N TRP A 80 6.77 -11.56 -7.77
CA TRP A 80 7.14 -11.68 -9.19
C TRP A 80 6.31 -12.71 -9.93
N GLN A 81 6.10 -13.91 -9.36
CA GLN A 81 5.27 -14.93 -10.01
C GLN A 81 3.86 -14.41 -10.25
N HIS A 82 3.24 -13.76 -9.26
CA HIS A 82 1.91 -13.17 -9.42
C HIS A 82 1.88 -12.08 -10.50
N LEU A 83 2.82 -11.13 -10.47
CA LEU A 83 2.88 -10.03 -11.42
C LEU A 83 3.09 -10.51 -12.85
N LEU A 84 3.97 -11.48 -13.08
CA LEU A 84 4.29 -12.00 -14.42
C LEU A 84 3.13 -12.82 -15.04
N THR A 85 2.23 -13.35 -14.22
CA THR A 85 1.01 -14.00 -14.75
C THR A 85 -0.04 -12.99 -15.24
N ARG A 86 -0.02 -11.77 -14.72
CA ARG A 86 -1.00 -10.71 -15.03
C ARG A 86 -0.50 -9.71 -16.07
N GLU A 87 0.77 -9.40 -16.03
CA GLU A 87 1.40 -8.39 -16.89
C GLU A 87 2.26 -9.08 -17.95
N THR A 88 1.65 -9.37 -19.08
CA THR A 88 2.28 -10.18 -20.16
C THR A 88 3.54 -9.56 -20.76
N ILE A 89 3.74 -8.25 -20.58
CA ILE A 89 4.91 -7.51 -21.08
C ILE A 89 5.98 -7.27 -20.02
N TRP A 90 5.72 -7.65 -18.76
CA TRP A 90 6.71 -7.49 -17.71
C TRP A 90 7.65 -8.69 -17.68
N THR A 91 8.90 -8.44 -17.32
CA THR A 91 9.90 -9.44 -17.00
C THR A 91 10.51 -9.09 -15.65
N ARG A 92 10.95 -10.08 -14.88
CA ARG A 92 11.73 -9.78 -13.69
C ARG A 92 13.05 -9.15 -14.14
N PRO A 93 13.37 -7.91 -13.69
CA PRO A 93 14.61 -7.25 -14.08
C PRO A 93 15.84 -8.06 -13.65
N GLU A 94 16.90 -8.00 -14.46
CA GLU A 94 18.19 -8.56 -14.08
C GLU A 94 18.69 -7.93 -12.77
N GLY A 95 19.23 -8.75 -11.88
CA GLY A 95 19.68 -8.33 -10.54
C GLY A 95 18.57 -8.12 -9.50
N ALA A 96 17.29 -8.16 -9.89
CA ALA A 96 16.21 -8.10 -8.92
C ALA A 96 16.00 -9.45 -8.22
N ASP A 97 15.76 -9.41 -6.91
CA ASP A 97 15.41 -10.58 -6.10
C ASP A 97 13.93 -10.56 -5.63
N ASN A 98 13.53 -11.53 -4.81
CA ASN A 98 12.16 -11.62 -4.31
C ASN A 98 11.85 -10.57 -3.22
N GLU A 99 12.86 -10.01 -2.56
CA GLU A 99 12.69 -8.97 -1.55
C GLU A 99 12.42 -7.58 -2.15
N GLN A 100 12.57 -7.45 -3.48
CA GLN A 100 12.42 -6.18 -4.18
C GLN A 100 11.05 -5.97 -4.84
N ALA A 101 10.16 -6.95 -4.81
CA ALA A 101 8.78 -6.78 -5.27
C ALA A 101 7.80 -7.20 -4.19
N HIS A 102 6.85 -6.31 -3.88
CA HIS A 102 5.81 -6.52 -2.88
C HIS A 102 4.44 -6.12 -3.41
N LEU A 103 3.41 -6.70 -2.82
CA LEU A 103 2.04 -6.54 -3.25
C LEU A 103 1.16 -5.96 -2.14
N MET A 104 0.32 -4.99 -2.49
CA MET A 104 -0.84 -4.59 -1.72
C MET A 104 -2.01 -5.47 -2.17
N VAL A 105 -2.33 -6.52 -1.41
CA VAL A 105 -3.34 -7.52 -1.82
C VAL A 105 -4.73 -7.15 -1.29
N GLN A 106 -5.74 -7.05 -2.10
CA GLN A 106 -5.79 -6.97 -3.57
C GLN A 106 -5.61 -5.52 -4.06
N CYS A 107 -5.73 -4.57 -3.14
CA CYS A 107 -5.49 -3.14 -3.33
C CYS A 107 -5.04 -2.48 -2.02
N MET A 108 -4.43 -1.31 -2.12
CA MET A 108 -3.98 -0.52 -0.97
C MET A 108 -5.11 -0.27 0.05
N GLU A 109 -6.32 -0.05 -0.42
CA GLU A 109 -7.47 0.25 0.43
C GLU A 109 -7.85 -0.91 1.37
N ALA A 110 -7.48 -2.15 1.05
CA ALA A 110 -7.67 -3.29 1.95
C ALA A 110 -6.95 -3.08 3.30
N TRP A 111 -5.81 -2.40 3.31
CA TRP A 111 -5.08 -2.08 4.53
C TRP A 111 -5.88 -1.21 5.50
N PHE A 112 -6.82 -0.39 5.00
CA PHE A 112 -7.68 0.43 5.86
C PHE A 112 -8.64 -0.41 6.70
N LEU A 113 -9.04 -1.57 6.17
CA LEU A 113 -9.91 -2.52 6.87
C LEU A 113 -9.17 -3.28 7.98
N ALA A 114 -7.84 -3.27 7.98
CA ALA A 114 -7.05 -3.86 9.05
C ALA A 114 -7.18 -3.07 10.36
N ASP A 115 -7.29 -1.75 10.27
CA ASP A 115 -7.35 -0.84 11.42
C ASP A 115 -8.63 -0.01 11.41
N THR A 116 -9.74 -0.68 11.62
CA THR A 116 -11.06 -0.03 11.65
C THR A 116 -11.22 1.02 12.76
N PRO A 117 -10.59 0.93 13.94
CA PRO A 117 -10.61 2.01 14.93
C PRO A 117 -10.05 3.32 14.38
N ASN A 118 -8.82 3.33 13.88
CA ASN A 118 -8.20 4.55 13.35
C ASN A 118 -8.88 5.04 12.07
N LEU A 119 -9.41 4.15 11.23
CA LEU A 119 -10.25 4.51 10.09
C LEU A 119 -11.51 5.25 10.54
N CYS A 120 -12.21 4.76 11.56
CA CYS A 120 -13.39 5.44 12.10
C CYS A 120 -13.03 6.79 12.69
N ASP A 121 -11.98 6.85 13.48
CA ASP A 121 -11.52 8.10 14.10
C ASP A 121 -11.14 9.16 13.09
N PHE A 122 -10.52 8.75 11.96
CA PHE A 122 -10.19 9.67 10.88
C PHE A 122 -11.42 10.43 10.35
N PHE A 123 -12.55 9.74 10.16
CA PHE A 123 -13.77 10.36 9.67
C PHE A 123 -14.58 11.05 10.77
N GLU A 124 -14.59 10.51 11.98
CA GLU A 124 -15.41 11.01 13.08
C GLU A 124 -14.81 12.27 13.72
N LYS A 125 -13.51 12.52 13.65
CA LYS A 125 -12.85 13.74 14.17
C LYS A 125 -13.43 15.04 13.63
N LYS A 126 -13.97 15.03 12.41
CA LYS A 126 -14.53 16.22 11.74
C LYS A 126 -16.05 16.14 11.54
N SER A 127 -16.70 15.16 12.13
CA SER A 127 -18.13 14.91 11.96
C SER A 127 -18.83 14.69 13.29
N LYS A 128 -20.04 15.26 13.42
CA LYS A 128 -20.95 14.91 14.54
C LYS A 128 -21.63 13.54 14.36
N LYS A 129 -21.55 12.97 13.15
CA LYS A 129 -22.12 11.67 12.82
C LYS A 129 -21.06 10.57 12.99
N ARG A 130 -21.53 9.32 13.08
CA ARG A 130 -20.68 8.14 13.24
C ARG A 130 -20.54 7.35 11.96
N VAL A 131 -19.39 6.70 11.80
CA VAL A 131 -19.14 5.71 10.77
C VAL A 131 -20.03 4.49 10.99
N ASN A 132 -20.58 3.94 9.92
CA ASN A 132 -21.32 2.67 9.99
C ASN A 132 -20.36 1.49 10.16
N ARG A 133 -20.00 1.18 11.41
CA ARG A 133 -19.04 0.11 11.74
C ARG A 133 -19.52 -1.28 11.33
N LYS A 134 -20.82 -1.49 11.13
CA LYS A 134 -21.36 -2.78 10.65
C LYS A 134 -20.92 -3.05 9.20
N ALA A 135 -20.81 -2.00 8.40
CA ALA A 135 -20.34 -2.12 7.02
C ALA A 135 -18.85 -2.46 6.91
N LEU A 136 -18.05 -2.23 7.97
CA LEU A 136 -16.61 -2.55 8.03
C LEU A 136 -16.32 -3.96 8.58
N ARG A 137 -17.35 -4.76 8.87
CA ARG A 137 -17.18 -6.14 9.30
C ARG A 137 -16.90 -7.02 8.09
N CYS A 138 -15.65 -7.05 7.69
CA CYS A 138 -15.15 -7.89 6.59
C CYS A 138 -14.43 -9.12 7.15
N ASN A 139 -14.01 -10.00 6.22
CA ASN A 139 -13.15 -11.13 6.52
C ASN A 139 -11.97 -10.70 7.42
N PRO A 140 -11.62 -11.46 8.48
CA PRO A 140 -10.42 -11.23 9.28
C PRO A 140 -9.15 -11.15 8.43
N GLN A 141 -9.05 -11.93 7.36
CA GLN A 141 -8.00 -11.84 6.36
C GLN A 141 -8.39 -10.81 5.31
N ILE A 142 -7.77 -9.64 5.37
CA ILE A 142 -8.10 -8.55 4.45
C ILE A 142 -7.70 -8.83 2.99
N GLU A 143 -6.77 -9.76 2.78
CA GLU A 143 -6.32 -10.18 1.46
C GLU A 143 -7.35 -11.03 0.72
N ASP A 144 -8.29 -11.65 1.45
CA ASP A 144 -9.39 -12.43 0.87
C ASP A 144 -10.58 -11.54 0.43
N VAL A 145 -10.55 -10.26 0.76
CA VAL A 145 -11.63 -9.33 0.39
C VAL A 145 -11.39 -8.82 -1.02
N ALA A 146 -12.33 -9.05 -1.93
CA ALA A 146 -12.23 -8.56 -3.29
C ALA A 146 -12.14 -7.03 -3.34
N LYS A 147 -11.40 -6.50 -4.30
CA LYS A 147 -11.15 -5.05 -4.43
C LYS A 147 -12.46 -4.25 -4.48
N GLU A 148 -13.45 -4.75 -5.21
CA GLU A 148 -14.78 -4.14 -5.33
C GLU A 148 -15.49 -4.11 -3.97
N ASP A 149 -15.40 -5.19 -3.20
CA ASP A 149 -16.01 -5.30 -1.87
C ASP A 149 -15.31 -4.37 -0.87
N VAL A 150 -13.99 -4.20 -0.96
CA VAL A 150 -13.26 -3.21 -0.15
C VAL A 150 -13.80 -1.81 -0.40
N MET A 151 -13.96 -1.43 -1.66
CA MET A 151 -14.46 -0.09 -2.02
C MET A 151 -15.90 0.11 -1.55
N ASP A 152 -16.77 -0.87 -1.78
CA ASP A 152 -18.17 -0.84 -1.34
C ASP A 152 -18.29 -0.77 0.20
N CYS A 153 -17.47 -1.52 0.94
CA CYS A 153 -17.40 -1.42 2.39
C CYS A 153 -17.04 -0.02 2.87
N LEU A 154 -16.00 0.59 2.27
CA LEU A 154 -15.56 1.94 2.64
C LEU A 154 -16.63 2.99 2.33
N GLU A 155 -17.25 2.92 1.16
CA GLU A 155 -18.31 3.86 0.76
C GLU A 155 -19.53 3.77 1.67
N ARG A 156 -20.05 2.56 1.91
CA ARG A 156 -21.19 2.33 2.80
C ARG A 156 -20.90 2.74 4.24
N ALA A 157 -19.69 2.45 4.74
CA ALA A 157 -19.31 2.78 6.09
C ALA A 157 -19.23 4.30 6.32
N THR A 158 -18.72 5.04 5.35
CA THR A 158 -18.40 6.46 5.50
C THR A 158 -19.44 7.41 4.92
N LYS A 159 -20.50 6.90 4.28
CA LYS A 159 -21.54 7.70 3.61
C LYS A 159 -22.07 8.86 4.45
N ASN A 160 -22.29 8.64 5.74
CA ASN A 160 -22.88 9.65 6.64
C ASN A 160 -21.84 10.64 7.23
N VAL A 161 -20.55 10.43 7.00
CA VAL A 161 -19.44 11.21 7.58
C VAL A 161 -18.59 11.90 6.52
N GLY A 162 -19.15 12.12 5.34
CA GLY A 162 -18.48 12.81 4.23
C GLY A 162 -18.04 11.91 3.09
N GLY A 163 -18.17 10.58 3.23
CA GLY A 163 -17.85 9.59 2.22
C GLY A 163 -16.36 9.38 1.98
N TYR A 164 -15.99 8.15 1.69
CA TYR A 164 -14.64 7.84 1.21
C TYR A 164 -14.46 8.33 -0.23
N HIS A 165 -13.32 8.95 -0.51
CA HIS A 165 -12.89 9.34 -1.84
C HIS A 165 -11.41 9.03 -2.01
N LYS A 166 -11.07 8.19 -2.98
CA LYS A 166 -9.70 7.72 -3.23
C LYS A 166 -8.67 8.85 -3.26
N THR A 167 -8.91 9.90 -4.04
CA THR A 167 -7.96 11.01 -4.20
C THR A 167 -7.91 11.98 -3.01
N ARG A 168 -8.98 12.06 -2.20
CA ARG A 168 -9.08 12.99 -1.08
C ARG A 168 -8.60 12.40 0.23
N ASN A 169 -8.97 11.15 0.50
CA ASN A 169 -8.84 10.54 1.83
C ASN A 169 -7.74 9.49 1.91
N ALA A 170 -7.51 8.70 0.83
CA ALA A 170 -6.71 7.48 0.89
C ALA A 170 -5.34 7.66 1.57
N PHE A 171 -4.55 8.60 1.12
CA PHE A 171 -3.20 8.79 1.64
C PHE A 171 -3.15 9.41 3.03
N ALA A 172 -4.19 10.16 3.42
CA ALA A 172 -4.30 10.67 4.78
C ALA A 172 -4.75 9.56 5.75
N ILE A 173 -5.60 8.63 5.31
CA ILE A 173 -5.96 7.42 6.07
C ILE A 173 -4.71 6.54 6.20
N LEU A 174 -3.99 6.29 5.10
CA LEU A 174 -2.75 5.50 5.10
C LEU A 174 -1.73 6.03 6.13
N ALA A 175 -1.59 7.35 6.22
CA ALA A 175 -0.75 8.00 7.23
C ALA A 175 -1.28 7.85 8.68
N ALA A 176 -2.54 7.50 8.88
CA ALA A 176 -3.18 7.44 10.20
C ALA A 176 -3.32 6.03 10.76
N ILE A 177 -3.44 5.00 9.89
CA ILE A 177 -3.62 3.61 10.30
C ILE A 177 -2.36 3.01 10.91
N ASP A 178 -2.54 2.03 11.81
CA ASP A 178 -1.43 1.37 12.51
C ASP A 178 -0.80 0.28 11.62
N PRO A 179 0.51 0.37 11.29
CA PRO A 179 1.20 -0.68 10.56
C PRO A 179 1.16 -2.04 11.27
N ALA A 180 1.12 -2.10 12.60
CA ALA A 180 0.99 -3.35 13.32
C ALA A 180 -0.34 -4.07 13.06
N ALA A 181 -1.43 -3.32 12.93
CA ALA A 181 -2.73 -3.89 12.57
C ALA A 181 -2.74 -4.44 11.13
N ILE A 182 -2.04 -3.77 10.19
CA ILE A 182 -1.89 -4.27 8.81
C ILE A 182 -1.12 -5.58 8.81
N ARG A 183 0.02 -5.64 9.49
CA ARG A 183 0.90 -6.82 9.58
C ARG A 183 0.16 -8.06 10.09
N GLN A 184 -0.71 -7.90 11.11
CA GLN A 184 -1.49 -8.99 11.67
C GLN A 184 -2.54 -9.59 10.71
N ARG A 185 -2.96 -8.85 9.69
CA ARG A 185 -4.09 -9.22 8.82
C ARG A 185 -3.72 -9.34 7.34
N SER A 186 -2.46 -9.07 6.98
CA SER A 186 -1.92 -9.14 5.62
C SER A 186 -0.52 -9.73 5.64
N PRO A 187 -0.35 -11.03 5.35
CA PRO A 187 0.96 -11.66 5.25
C PRO A 187 1.89 -11.00 4.23
N HIS A 188 1.36 -10.52 3.10
CA HIS A 188 2.18 -9.81 2.10
C HIS A 188 2.66 -8.45 2.60
N ALA A 189 1.83 -7.74 3.36
CA ALA A 189 2.27 -6.49 3.99
C ALA A 189 3.28 -6.77 5.12
N ASP A 190 3.10 -7.84 5.91
CA ASP A 190 4.06 -8.22 6.94
C ASP A 190 5.44 -8.50 6.33
N ALA A 191 5.50 -9.26 5.24
CA ALA A 191 6.75 -9.51 4.51
C ALA A 191 7.42 -8.22 4.00
N LEU A 192 6.64 -7.25 3.50
CA LEU A 192 7.16 -5.93 3.14
C LEU A 192 7.76 -5.20 4.34
N PHE A 193 7.05 -5.17 5.46
CA PHE A 193 7.53 -4.47 6.66
C PHE A 193 8.78 -5.12 7.24
N GLU A 194 8.90 -6.46 7.21
CA GLU A 194 10.12 -7.17 7.62
C GLU A 194 11.32 -6.74 6.76
N VAL A 195 11.16 -6.70 5.44
CA VAL A 195 12.22 -6.24 4.54
C VAL A 195 12.60 -4.79 4.84
N LEU A 196 11.63 -3.89 5.02
CA LEU A 196 11.89 -2.49 5.36
C LEU A 196 12.66 -2.34 6.66
N ILE A 197 12.25 -3.02 7.72
CA ILE A 197 12.92 -3.00 9.02
C ILE A 197 14.37 -3.50 8.86
N ALA A 198 14.57 -4.63 8.18
CA ALA A 198 15.90 -5.21 7.98
C ALA A 198 16.85 -4.29 7.18
N LYS A 199 16.32 -3.60 6.13
CA LYS A 199 17.15 -2.74 5.27
C LYS A 199 17.40 -1.35 5.86
N LEU A 200 16.50 -0.84 6.70
CA LEU A 200 16.62 0.49 7.31
C LEU A 200 17.36 0.47 8.67
N ALA A 201 17.37 -0.67 9.36
CA ALA A 201 18.13 -0.84 10.62
C ALA A 201 19.66 -0.91 10.43
N ARG A 202 20.14 -0.93 9.19
CA ARG A 202 21.57 -0.95 8.82
C ARG A 202 22.01 0.47 8.44
#